data_486fd4e3bcab4d97079dbc5d9502cb85
#
_entry.id   486fd4e3bcab4d97079dbc5d9502cb85
#
_cell.length_a   1.000
_cell.length_b   1.000
_cell.length_c   1.000
_cell.angle_alpha   90.00
_cell.angle_beta   90.00
_cell.angle_gamma   90.00
#
_symmetry.space_group_name_H-M   'P 1'
#
loop_
_entity.id
_entity.type
_entity.pdbx_description
1 polymer ?
#
loop_
_entity_poly.entity_id
_entity_poly.type
_entity_poly.pdbx_seq_one_letter_code
_entity_poly.pdbx_strand_id
1 'polypeptide(L)'
;MKLRGKKIVVLVADGFEDLEYWVTVMRLREEGAEVISVGPGEGPFHGKNYLEARADATANDVDAGELDGIVIPGGWAPDKLRRYEEVTDLVAAVHERDKTVGIICHGGLVAISAGIVNGVSATGSLGIKDDLVNAGATWVDKPAFRENDLVWGRVVPDIPDFCRELVAALSEG
;
A
#
# COMPACT_ATOMS: atom_id res chain seq x y z
N MET A 1 -17.07 9.96 -9.16
CA MET A 1 -16.66 9.33 -7.89
C MET A 1 -16.91 7.84 -7.99
N LYS A 2 -15.88 7.09 -8.30
CA LYS A 2 -15.94 5.64 -8.56
C LYS A 2 -15.89 4.79 -7.29
N LEU A 3 -15.43 5.38 -6.16
CA LEU A 3 -15.16 4.68 -4.91
C LEU A 3 -16.11 5.09 -3.77
N ARG A 4 -17.27 5.63 -4.09
CA ARG A 4 -18.26 6.00 -3.07
C ARG A 4 -18.69 4.77 -2.27
N GLY A 5 -18.57 4.84 -0.95
CA GLY A 5 -18.90 3.75 -0.02
C GLY A 5 -17.80 2.72 0.18
N LYS A 6 -16.65 2.86 -0.52
CA LYS A 6 -15.47 2.03 -0.32
C LYS A 6 -14.66 2.51 0.87
N LYS A 7 -14.18 1.59 1.69
CA LYS A 7 -13.36 1.81 2.89
C LYS A 7 -11.95 1.28 2.65
N ILE A 8 -10.97 2.18 2.66
CA ILE A 8 -9.60 1.85 2.24
C ILE A 8 -8.61 2.31 3.30
N VAL A 9 -7.73 1.41 3.71
CA VAL A 9 -6.59 1.73 4.57
C VAL A 9 -5.41 2.21 3.73
N VAL A 10 -4.71 3.25 4.19
CA VAL A 10 -3.39 3.65 3.69
C VAL A 10 -2.40 3.61 4.85
N LEU A 11 -1.35 2.80 4.73
CA LEU A 11 -0.35 2.64 5.78
C LEU A 11 0.57 3.86 5.86
N VAL A 12 0.96 4.23 7.08
CA VAL A 12 1.86 5.37 7.34
C VAL A 12 2.76 5.10 8.54
N ALA A 13 4.02 5.48 8.44
CA ALA A 13 4.98 5.54 9.54
C ALA A 13 6.06 6.57 9.20
N ASP A 14 6.93 6.91 10.16
CA ASP A 14 8.03 7.84 9.91
C ASP A 14 8.89 7.44 8.72
N GLY A 15 9.23 8.43 7.90
CA GLY A 15 9.99 8.26 6.69
C GLY A 15 9.17 7.77 5.49
N PHE A 16 7.84 7.89 5.54
CA PHE A 16 7.00 7.60 4.37
C PHE A 16 7.42 8.45 3.17
N GLU A 17 7.22 7.95 1.96
CA GLU A 17 7.42 8.76 0.77
C GLU A 17 6.24 9.72 0.64
N ASP A 18 6.53 11.02 0.70
CA ASP A 18 5.52 12.09 0.84
C ASP A 18 4.47 12.06 -0.25
N LEU A 19 4.89 11.94 -1.50
CA LEU A 19 3.98 11.94 -2.64
C LEU A 19 3.22 10.62 -2.80
N GLU A 20 3.88 9.48 -2.57
CA GLU A 20 3.22 8.17 -2.65
C GLU A 20 2.10 8.05 -1.63
N TYR A 21 2.27 8.61 -0.44
CA TYR A 21 1.23 8.66 0.57
C TYR A 21 0.16 9.71 0.24
N TRP A 22 0.54 10.98 0.14
CA TRP A 22 -0.42 12.07 0.05
C TRP A 22 -1.20 12.11 -1.27
N VAL A 23 -0.53 11.88 -2.41
CA VAL A 23 -1.24 11.84 -3.70
C VAL A 23 -2.22 10.67 -3.73
N THR A 24 -1.84 9.51 -3.21
CA THR A 24 -2.73 8.35 -3.13
C THR A 24 -3.94 8.63 -2.23
N VAL A 25 -3.72 9.17 -1.02
CA VAL A 25 -4.81 9.54 -0.10
C VAL A 25 -5.76 10.53 -0.77
N MET A 26 -5.22 11.60 -1.38
CA MET A 26 -6.04 12.62 -2.04
C MET A 26 -6.81 12.05 -3.24
N ARG A 27 -6.17 11.19 -4.03
CA ARG A 27 -6.80 10.55 -5.19
C ARG A 27 -7.95 9.63 -4.80
N LEU A 28 -7.77 8.84 -3.75
CA LEU A 28 -8.83 7.96 -3.24
C LEU A 28 -10.01 8.78 -2.67
N ARG A 29 -9.72 9.85 -1.92
CA ARG A 29 -10.76 10.76 -1.39
C ARG A 29 -11.50 11.51 -2.51
N GLU A 30 -10.81 11.94 -3.56
CA GLU A 30 -11.42 12.55 -4.75
C GLU A 30 -12.43 11.62 -5.41
N GLU A 31 -12.15 10.31 -5.44
CA GLU A 31 -13.07 9.28 -5.95
C GLU A 31 -14.19 8.89 -4.96
N GLY A 32 -14.21 9.49 -3.78
CA GLY A 32 -15.28 9.34 -2.80
C GLY A 32 -15.09 8.20 -1.81
N ALA A 33 -13.89 7.63 -1.70
CA ALA A 33 -13.57 6.62 -0.70
C ALA A 33 -13.47 7.22 0.72
N GLU A 34 -13.86 6.42 1.71
CA GLU A 34 -13.44 6.60 3.09
C GLU A 34 -11.99 6.10 3.22
N VAL A 35 -11.07 7.00 3.52
CA VAL A 35 -9.64 6.67 3.66
C VAL A 35 -9.23 6.75 5.11
N ILE A 36 -8.76 5.63 5.66
CA ILE A 36 -8.26 5.48 7.03
C ILE A 36 -6.75 5.35 6.98
N SER A 37 -6.03 6.28 7.58
CA SER A 37 -4.58 6.18 7.76
C SER A 37 -4.28 5.28 8.94
N VAL A 38 -3.48 4.23 8.72
CA VAL A 38 -3.12 3.25 9.75
C VAL A 38 -1.61 3.25 9.96
N GLY A 39 -1.18 3.39 11.20
CA GLY A 39 0.21 3.42 11.61
C GLY A 39 0.48 2.70 12.92
N PRO A 40 1.76 2.62 13.35
CA PRO A 40 2.13 1.99 14.62
C PRO A 40 1.75 2.81 15.88
N GLY A 41 1.03 3.92 15.70
CA GLY A 41 0.55 4.84 16.72
C GLY A 41 -0.09 6.05 16.04
N GLU A 42 -0.49 7.07 16.81
CA GLU A 42 -1.17 8.26 16.28
C GLU A 42 -0.25 9.18 15.46
N GLY A 43 1.04 9.16 15.73
CA GLY A 43 2.00 10.10 15.15
C GLY A 43 2.16 11.37 16.01
N PRO A 44 2.58 12.55 15.46
CA PRO A 44 2.75 12.78 14.01
C PRO A 44 3.90 11.97 13.40
N PHE A 45 3.73 11.57 12.16
CA PHE A 45 4.78 10.97 11.33
C PHE A 45 5.27 11.98 10.31
N HIS A 46 6.57 11.95 10.02
CA HIS A 46 7.18 12.83 9.04
C HIS A 46 7.68 12.04 7.84
N GLY A 47 7.30 12.49 6.65
CA GLY A 47 7.79 11.94 5.39
C GLY A 47 9.28 12.23 5.16
N LYS A 48 9.84 11.61 4.14
CA LYS A 48 11.23 11.84 3.71
C LYS A 48 11.53 13.31 3.42
N ASN A 49 10.54 14.05 2.94
CA ASN A 49 10.61 15.48 2.62
C ASN A 49 9.80 16.34 3.61
N TYR A 50 9.59 15.82 4.82
CA TYR A 50 9.01 16.51 5.98
C TYR A 50 7.53 16.88 5.91
N LEU A 51 6.74 16.36 4.98
CA LEU A 51 5.29 16.46 5.10
C LEU A 51 4.82 15.64 6.30
N GLU A 52 3.95 16.24 7.09
CA GLU A 52 3.38 15.58 8.28
C GLU A 52 2.15 14.72 7.89
N ALA A 53 2.00 13.59 8.54
CA ALA A 53 0.79 12.78 8.52
C ALA A 53 0.48 12.25 9.92
N ARG A 54 -0.79 11.93 10.16
CA ARG A 54 -1.26 11.28 11.39
C ARG A 54 -2.04 10.02 11.03
N ALA A 55 -1.92 9.01 11.86
CA ALA A 55 -2.78 7.84 11.74
C ALA A 55 -4.12 8.10 12.43
N ASP A 56 -5.18 7.59 11.82
CA ASP A 56 -6.54 7.60 12.37
C ASP A 56 -6.75 6.40 13.31
N ALA A 57 -5.99 5.32 13.09
CA ALA A 57 -6.10 4.06 13.83
C ALA A 57 -4.76 3.30 13.82
N THR A 58 -4.63 2.29 14.68
CA THR A 58 -3.63 1.23 14.57
C THR A 58 -4.20 0.03 13.81
N ALA A 59 -3.34 -0.92 13.40
CA ALA A 59 -3.79 -2.10 12.67
C ALA A 59 -4.76 -2.97 13.52
N ASN A 60 -4.58 -2.98 14.84
CA ASN A 60 -5.47 -3.71 15.76
C ASN A 60 -6.87 -3.10 15.89
N ASP A 61 -7.05 -1.83 15.54
CA ASP A 61 -8.33 -1.14 15.60
C ASP A 61 -9.18 -1.32 14.33
N VAL A 62 -8.65 -2.00 13.31
CA VAL A 62 -9.28 -2.13 11.99
C VAL A 62 -9.65 -3.58 11.72
N ASP A 63 -10.90 -3.82 11.34
CA ASP A 63 -11.36 -5.15 10.87
C ASP A 63 -11.15 -5.28 9.35
N ALA A 64 -10.29 -6.21 8.95
CA ALA A 64 -10.05 -6.53 7.54
C ALA A 64 -11.32 -6.92 6.77
N GLY A 65 -12.32 -7.47 7.45
CA GLY A 65 -13.61 -7.84 6.86
C GLY A 65 -14.45 -6.63 6.40
N GLU A 66 -14.21 -5.46 6.96
CA GLU A 66 -14.90 -4.22 6.60
C GLU A 66 -14.18 -3.42 5.51
N LEU A 67 -12.98 -3.83 5.09
CA LEU A 67 -12.18 -3.11 4.12
C LEU A 67 -12.48 -3.55 2.68
N ASP A 68 -12.39 -2.60 1.76
CA ASP A 68 -12.36 -2.85 0.32
C ASP A 68 -10.93 -2.89 -0.23
N GLY A 69 -9.96 -2.40 0.52
CA GLY A 69 -8.55 -2.48 0.14
C GLY A 69 -7.60 -1.85 1.15
N ILE A 70 -6.32 -2.10 0.92
CA ILE A 70 -5.21 -1.52 1.67
C ILE A 70 -4.11 -1.05 0.72
N VAL A 71 -3.46 0.07 1.04
CA VAL A 71 -2.37 0.64 0.25
C VAL A 71 -1.11 0.75 1.11
N ILE A 72 0.01 0.37 0.51
CA ILE A 72 1.33 0.36 1.13
C ILE A 72 2.25 1.32 0.35
N PRO A 73 2.33 2.60 0.75
CA PRO A 73 3.31 3.53 0.20
C PRO A 73 4.75 3.14 0.58
N GLY A 74 5.70 3.71 -0.15
CA GLY A 74 7.12 3.44 0.07
C GLY A 74 7.82 4.44 0.97
N GLY A 75 9.02 4.84 0.58
CA GLY A 75 9.96 5.57 1.41
C GLY A 75 10.71 4.64 2.35
N TRP A 76 11.01 5.10 3.56
CA TRP A 76 11.65 4.29 4.61
C TRP A 76 10.62 3.67 5.58
N ALA A 77 9.37 4.09 5.50
CA ALA A 77 8.30 3.59 6.36
C ALA A 77 8.08 2.07 6.24
N PRO A 78 8.16 1.42 5.06
CA PRO A 78 7.99 -0.02 4.93
C PRO A 78 8.96 -0.85 5.79
N ASP A 79 10.22 -0.41 5.92
CA ASP A 79 11.19 -1.07 6.80
C ASP A 79 10.75 -1.04 8.27
N LYS A 80 10.06 0.02 8.69
CA LYS A 80 9.51 0.14 10.05
C LYS A 80 8.21 -0.64 10.20
N LEU A 81 7.26 -0.45 9.27
CA LEU A 81 5.94 -1.07 9.28
C LEU A 81 6.00 -2.60 9.30
N ARG A 82 6.93 -3.19 8.55
CA ARG A 82 7.10 -4.66 8.47
C ARG A 82 7.51 -5.32 9.79
N ARG A 83 7.96 -4.54 10.77
CA ARG A 83 8.35 -5.01 12.11
C ARG A 83 7.16 -5.21 13.04
N TYR A 84 5.99 -4.71 12.68
CA TYR A 84 4.74 -4.82 13.43
C TYR A 84 3.92 -5.98 12.84
N GLU A 85 3.81 -7.07 13.61
CA GLU A 85 3.07 -8.28 13.20
C GLU A 85 1.62 -7.96 12.87
N GLU A 86 0.97 -7.10 13.66
CA GLU A 86 -0.40 -6.66 13.42
C GLU A 86 -0.59 -5.91 12.08
N VAL A 87 0.45 -5.24 11.57
CA VAL A 87 0.41 -4.58 10.26
C VAL A 87 0.52 -5.61 9.13
N THR A 88 1.46 -6.55 9.25
CA THR A 88 1.64 -7.61 8.23
C THR A 88 0.45 -8.56 8.20
N ASP A 89 -0.14 -8.87 9.36
CA ASP A 89 -1.35 -9.68 9.48
C ASP A 89 -2.57 -9.00 8.85
N LEU A 90 -2.72 -7.67 9.04
CA LEU A 90 -3.78 -6.91 8.38
C LEU A 90 -3.66 -6.97 6.86
N VAL A 91 -2.44 -6.80 6.31
CA VAL A 91 -2.18 -6.89 4.86
C VAL A 91 -2.52 -8.30 4.35
N ALA A 92 -2.05 -9.34 5.03
CA ALA A 92 -2.35 -10.73 4.69
C ALA A 92 -3.86 -11.00 4.72
N ALA A 93 -4.55 -10.54 5.76
CA ALA A 93 -5.99 -10.74 5.92
C ALA A 93 -6.84 -10.04 4.85
N VAL A 94 -6.40 -8.89 4.34
CA VAL A 94 -7.05 -8.19 3.21
C VAL A 94 -6.85 -8.99 1.92
N HIS A 95 -5.62 -9.45 1.65
CA HIS A 95 -5.30 -10.29 0.50
C HIS A 95 -6.05 -11.62 0.51
N GLU A 96 -6.14 -12.32 1.64
CA GLU A 96 -6.88 -13.58 1.80
C GLU A 96 -8.39 -13.46 1.51
N ARG A 97 -8.91 -12.24 1.52
CA ARG A 97 -10.31 -11.92 1.17
C ARG A 97 -10.49 -11.44 -0.26
N ASP A 98 -9.47 -11.60 -1.10
CA ASP A 98 -9.45 -11.11 -2.49
C ASP A 98 -9.75 -9.61 -2.60
N LYS A 99 -9.38 -8.84 -1.56
CA LYS A 99 -9.52 -7.38 -1.54
C LYS A 99 -8.25 -6.71 -2.03
N THR A 100 -8.41 -5.57 -2.70
CA THR A 100 -7.30 -4.88 -3.37
C THR A 100 -6.18 -4.51 -2.42
N VAL A 101 -4.95 -4.92 -2.74
CA VAL A 101 -3.72 -4.49 -2.07
C VAL A 101 -2.88 -3.67 -3.04
N GLY A 102 -2.81 -2.36 -2.81
CA GLY A 102 -1.96 -1.44 -3.58
C GLY A 102 -0.57 -1.34 -2.98
N ILE A 103 0.47 -1.56 -3.79
CA ILE A 103 1.86 -1.62 -3.33
C ILE A 103 2.71 -0.76 -4.24
N ILE A 104 3.42 0.23 -3.71
CA ILE A 104 4.31 1.07 -4.51
C ILE A 104 5.70 1.19 -3.89
N CYS A 105 6.72 1.22 -4.75
CA CYS A 105 8.11 1.51 -4.42
C CYS A 105 8.68 0.50 -3.40
N HIS A 106 9.12 0.96 -2.22
CA HIS A 106 9.60 0.10 -1.13
C HIS A 106 8.47 -0.59 -0.35
N GLY A 107 7.22 -0.28 -0.66
CA GLY A 107 6.05 -0.94 -0.03
C GLY A 107 6.06 -2.46 -0.15
N GLY A 108 6.73 -3.00 -1.18
CA GLY A 108 6.94 -4.43 -1.37
C GLY A 108 7.60 -5.13 -0.18
N LEU A 109 8.38 -4.43 0.66
CA LEU A 109 8.98 -5.01 1.87
C LEU A 109 7.90 -5.47 2.88
N VAL A 110 6.82 -4.71 3.02
CA VAL A 110 5.69 -5.11 3.88
C VAL A 110 4.97 -6.30 3.26
N ALA A 111 4.74 -6.28 1.95
CA ALA A 111 4.11 -7.39 1.22
C ALA A 111 4.91 -8.71 1.34
N ILE A 112 6.25 -8.63 1.29
CA ILE A 112 7.13 -9.79 1.54
C ILE A 112 6.90 -10.34 2.95
N SER A 113 6.89 -9.47 3.97
CA SER A 113 6.71 -9.89 5.36
C SER A 113 5.29 -10.41 5.64
N ALA A 114 4.29 -9.92 4.90
CA ALA A 114 2.92 -10.43 4.93
C ALA A 114 2.76 -11.79 4.19
N GLY A 115 3.80 -12.26 3.48
CA GLY A 115 3.77 -13.56 2.80
C GLY A 115 2.96 -13.61 1.50
N ILE A 116 2.65 -12.45 0.88
CA ILE A 116 1.73 -12.37 -0.26
C ILE A 116 2.43 -12.26 -1.64
N VAL A 117 3.77 -12.35 -1.69
CA VAL A 117 4.51 -12.13 -2.96
C VAL A 117 4.97 -13.40 -3.65
N ASN A 118 4.88 -14.56 -3.00
CA ASN A 118 5.36 -15.80 -3.58
C ASN A 118 4.49 -16.25 -4.76
N GLY A 119 5.12 -16.46 -5.91
CA GLY A 119 4.46 -16.95 -7.13
C GLY A 119 3.69 -15.89 -7.93
N VAL A 120 3.78 -14.60 -7.56
CA VAL A 120 3.12 -13.51 -8.28
C VAL A 120 4.13 -12.65 -9.05
N SER A 121 3.64 -11.87 -10.03
CA SER A 121 4.41 -10.81 -10.64
C SER A 121 4.48 -9.60 -9.70
N ALA A 122 5.63 -8.96 -9.61
CA ALA A 122 5.84 -7.80 -8.75
C ALA A 122 6.74 -6.75 -9.40
N THR A 123 6.56 -5.50 -8.99
CA THR A 123 7.48 -4.41 -9.30
C THR A 123 7.67 -3.52 -8.06
N GLY A 124 8.52 -2.53 -8.16
CA GLY A 124 8.81 -1.59 -7.09
C GLY A 124 10.08 -0.81 -7.36
N SER A 125 10.65 -0.21 -6.33
CA SER A 125 11.97 0.36 -6.40
C SER A 125 13.01 -0.72 -6.74
N LEU A 126 13.99 -0.38 -7.60
CA LEU A 126 15.10 -1.28 -7.92
C LEU A 126 15.87 -1.74 -6.67
N GLY A 127 15.85 -0.93 -5.61
CA GLY A 127 16.50 -1.26 -4.35
C GLY A 127 15.95 -2.50 -3.64
N ILE A 128 14.73 -2.93 -3.95
CA ILE A 128 14.08 -4.13 -3.37
C ILE A 128 13.86 -5.24 -4.38
N LYS A 129 14.36 -5.10 -5.61
CA LYS A 129 14.18 -6.11 -6.66
C LYS A 129 14.61 -7.50 -6.23
N ASP A 130 15.82 -7.60 -5.68
CA ASP A 130 16.37 -8.89 -5.27
C ASP A 130 15.60 -9.47 -4.08
N ASP A 131 15.13 -8.62 -3.17
CA ASP A 131 14.27 -9.06 -2.05
C ASP A 131 12.97 -9.68 -2.55
N LEU A 132 12.29 -9.05 -3.54
CA LEU A 132 11.08 -9.59 -4.15
C LEU A 132 11.33 -10.91 -4.88
N VAL A 133 12.40 -10.98 -5.68
CA VAL A 133 12.79 -12.21 -6.39
C VAL A 133 13.12 -13.33 -5.41
N ASN A 134 13.90 -13.05 -4.37
CA ASN A 134 14.25 -14.02 -3.34
C ASN A 134 13.03 -14.49 -2.53
N ALA A 135 12.00 -13.65 -2.41
CA ALA A 135 10.73 -14.02 -1.79
C ALA A 135 9.79 -14.80 -2.72
N GLY A 136 10.21 -15.10 -3.95
CA GLY A 136 9.49 -15.92 -4.91
C GLY A 136 8.66 -15.17 -5.95
N ALA A 137 8.77 -13.85 -6.03
CA ALA A 137 8.09 -13.05 -7.04
C ALA A 137 8.83 -13.06 -8.39
N THR A 138 8.09 -12.85 -9.47
CA THR A 138 8.63 -12.58 -10.80
C THR A 138 8.71 -11.07 -11.01
N TRP A 139 9.91 -10.54 -11.21
CA TRP A 139 10.11 -9.11 -11.45
C TRP A 139 9.58 -8.67 -12.81
N VAL A 140 8.76 -7.61 -12.81
CA VAL A 140 8.20 -6.97 -14.01
C VAL A 140 8.55 -5.49 -13.99
N ASP A 141 9.29 -5.01 -14.97
CA ASP A 141 9.66 -3.60 -15.10
C ASP A 141 8.57 -2.82 -15.87
N LYS A 142 7.51 -2.45 -15.15
CA LYS A 142 6.41 -1.61 -15.67
C LYS A 142 6.11 -0.49 -14.67
N PRO A 143 5.66 0.69 -15.14
CA PRO A 143 5.25 1.81 -14.26
C PRO A 143 4.23 1.40 -13.22
N ALA A 144 3.19 0.70 -13.65
CA ALA A 144 2.18 0.08 -12.80
C ALA A 144 1.48 -1.07 -13.55
N PHE A 145 0.94 -2.01 -12.80
CA PHE A 145 0.08 -3.07 -13.33
C PHE A 145 -0.74 -3.72 -12.21
N ARG A 146 -1.76 -4.47 -12.60
CA ARG A 146 -2.58 -5.29 -11.71
C ARG A 146 -2.41 -6.76 -12.05
N GLU A 147 -2.31 -7.60 -11.02
CA GLU A 147 -2.41 -9.05 -11.09
C GLU A 147 -3.32 -9.54 -9.97
N ASN A 148 -4.52 -10.03 -10.32
CA ASN A 148 -5.59 -10.38 -9.39
C ASN A 148 -5.98 -9.17 -8.50
N ASP A 149 -5.86 -9.31 -7.18
CA ASP A 149 -6.12 -8.28 -6.18
C ASP A 149 -4.90 -7.35 -5.91
N LEU A 150 -3.72 -7.70 -6.44
CA LEU A 150 -2.49 -6.93 -6.23
C LEU A 150 -2.30 -5.86 -7.31
N VAL A 151 -2.14 -4.62 -6.88
CA VAL A 151 -1.81 -3.47 -7.74
C VAL A 151 -0.42 -2.99 -7.39
N TRP A 152 0.48 -3.02 -8.37
CA TRP A 152 1.88 -2.67 -8.21
C TRP A 152 2.22 -1.35 -8.89
N GLY A 153 3.09 -0.55 -8.26
CA GLY A 153 3.72 0.64 -8.83
C GLY A 153 5.22 0.69 -8.53
N ARG A 154 6.02 1.23 -9.44
CA ARG A 154 7.48 1.25 -9.28
C ARG A 154 7.97 2.31 -8.31
N VAL A 155 7.80 3.58 -8.64
CA VAL A 155 8.43 4.73 -7.98
C VAL A 155 7.59 6.00 -8.15
N VAL A 156 8.01 7.10 -7.52
CA VAL A 156 7.29 8.40 -7.51
C VAL A 156 6.82 8.88 -8.89
N PRO A 157 7.64 8.89 -9.96
CA PRO A 157 7.17 9.30 -11.29
C PRO A 157 6.00 8.48 -11.83
N ASP A 158 5.82 7.26 -11.35
CA ASP A 158 4.78 6.32 -11.79
C ASP A 158 3.49 6.40 -10.94
N ILE A 159 3.40 7.31 -9.98
CA ILE A 159 2.20 7.51 -9.14
C ILE A 159 0.92 7.69 -9.97
N PRO A 160 0.91 8.46 -11.08
CA PRO A 160 -0.30 8.58 -11.89
C PRO A 160 -0.79 7.25 -12.47
N ASP A 161 0.13 6.40 -12.94
CA ASP A 161 -0.20 5.08 -13.47
C ASP A 161 -0.68 4.15 -12.35
N PHE A 162 0.03 4.13 -11.22
CA PHE A 162 -0.37 3.39 -10.02
C PHE A 162 -1.77 3.78 -9.53
N CYS A 163 -2.05 5.06 -9.39
CA CYS A 163 -3.36 5.54 -8.94
C CYS A 163 -4.48 5.18 -9.92
N ARG A 164 -4.19 5.16 -11.23
CA ARG A 164 -5.17 4.76 -12.26
C ARG A 164 -5.54 3.28 -12.10
N GLU A 165 -4.54 2.40 -11.99
CA GLU A 165 -4.73 0.96 -11.78
C GLU A 165 -5.42 0.68 -10.44
N LEU A 166 -5.02 1.38 -9.37
CA LEU A 166 -5.60 1.24 -8.03
C LEU A 166 -7.09 1.60 -8.02
N VAL A 167 -7.46 2.74 -8.60
CA VAL A 167 -8.87 3.16 -8.67
C VAL A 167 -9.69 2.20 -9.53
N ALA A 168 -9.13 1.69 -10.63
CA ALA A 168 -9.80 0.69 -11.47
C ALA A 168 -10.05 -0.60 -10.66
N ALA A 169 -9.03 -1.15 -10.01
CA ALA A 169 -9.16 -2.37 -9.19
C ALA A 169 -10.21 -2.22 -8.09
N LEU A 170 -10.15 -1.14 -7.31
CA LEU A 170 -11.09 -0.87 -6.21
C LEU A 170 -12.53 -0.64 -6.69
N SER A 171 -12.73 -0.18 -7.92
CA SER A 171 -14.07 0.07 -8.46
C SER A 171 -14.76 -1.18 -9.00
N GLU A 172 -14.00 -2.25 -9.25
CA GLU A 172 -14.50 -3.53 -9.78
C GLU A 172 -14.83 -4.54 -8.68
N GLY A 173 -14.22 -4.42 -7.50
CA GLY A 173 -14.48 -5.26 -6.31
C GLY A 173 -15.57 -4.69 -5.44
#